data_48b69db688f5ecdcb05164d65d188012
#
_entry.id   48b69db688f5ecdcb05164d65d188012
#
_cell.length_a   1.000
_cell.length_b   1.000
_cell.length_c   1.000
_cell.angle_alpha   90.00
_cell.angle_beta   90.00
_cell.angle_gamma   90.00
#
_symmetry.space_group_name_H-M   'P 1'
#
loop_
_entity.id
_entity.type
_entity.pdbx_description
1 polymer ?
#
loop_
_entity_poly.entity_id
_entity_poly.type
_entity_poly.pdbx_seq_one_letter_code
_entity_poly.pdbx_strand_id
1 'polypeptide(L)'
;MRKKIGIIASDIELKERIEELYREDVENGTIIIDILNLDLMENQGRILVEKGAQAIIGRGGGYSLVIDTVNVPVIPMNMKSTDLLRAIEIAKKYSKKVVLILGDNEVSFDYVGWRNVISTEITEEWFESKYEIRSKVVKYIDQKDEIVIVGGGLACSFARQYGIDSVFATASDESIREAVEYCKKLLDTLGEEKFNNEVLRNILDGIKDGVIAIDSNGSIILYNESAKNMLKVERKCALNKYILDVFPKMEWMLDCLHEKEDVEDRKIRNINNLIVNTRTTL
;
A
#
# COMPACT_ATOMS: atom_id res chain seq x y z
N MET A 1 1.56 12.40 16.73
CA MET A 1 0.66 12.98 15.69
C MET A 1 -0.51 12.04 15.50
N ARG A 2 -1.75 12.55 15.37
CA ARG A 2 -2.89 11.66 15.05
C ARG A 2 -2.71 11.13 13.64
N LYS A 3 -2.85 9.82 13.46
CA LYS A 3 -2.77 9.16 12.16
C LYS A 3 -3.98 9.53 11.33
N LYS A 4 -3.76 9.93 10.07
CA LYS A 4 -4.84 10.30 9.17
C LYS A 4 -4.92 9.30 8.02
N ILE A 5 -6.12 8.83 7.73
CA ILE A 5 -6.43 7.88 6.66
C ILE A 5 -7.30 8.60 5.62
N GLY A 6 -6.87 8.59 4.37
CA GLY A 6 -7.70 9.00 3.25
C GLY A 6 -8.52 7.82 2.74
N ILE A 7 -9.78 8.03 2.40
CA ILE A 7 -10.62 7.00 1.77
C ILE A 7 -11.22 7.57 0.49
N ILE A 8 -11.04 6.85 -0.62
CA ILE A 8 -11.71 7.16 -1.88
C ILE A 8 -12.91 6.22 -2.03
N ALA A 9 -14.07 6.75 -1.71
CA ALA A 9 -15.34 6.04 -1.86
C ALA A 9 -15.73 5.96 -3.35
N SER A 10 -16.18 4.79 -3.80
CA SER A 10 -16.61 4.59 -5.18
C SER A 10 -17.86 5.40 -5.56
N ASP A 11 -18.67 5.75 -4.57
CA ASP A 11 -19.97 6.43 -4.72
C ASP A 11 -20.40 7.08 -3.40
N ILE A 12 -21.55 7.77 -3.46
CA ILE A 12 -22.11 8.49 -2.31
C ILE A 12 -22.58 7.54 -1.21
N GLU A 13 -23.14 6.38 -1.57
CA GLU A 13 -23.67 5.40 -0.61
C GLU A 13 -22.55 4.83 0.26
N LEU A 14 -21.43 4.47 -0.36
CA LEU A 14 -20.24 4.01 0.36
C LEU A 14 -19.69 5.11 1.28
N LYS A 15 -19.64 6.36 0.81
CA LYS A 15 -19.21 7.49 1.64
C LYS A 15 -20.09 7.64 2.88
N GLU A 16 -21.42 7.73 2.70
CA GLU A 16 -22.37 7.87 3.80
C GLU A 16 -22.26 6.71 4.80
N ARG A 17 -22.06 5.50 4.28
CA ARG A 17 -21.88 4.32 5.14
C ARG A 17 -20.58 4.36 5.97
N ILE A 18 -19.48 4.85 5.39
CA ILE A 18 -18.22 5.04 6.12
C ILE A 18 -18.39 6.15 7.18
N GLU A 19 -19.05 7.26 6.84
CA GLU A 19 -19.35 8.35 7.77
C GLU A 19 -20.22 7.89 8.96
N GLU A 20 -21.16 6.99 8.73
CA GLU A 20 -21.97 6.40 9.79
C GLU A 20 -21.14 5.48 10.70
N LEU A 21 -20.32 4.59 10.11
CA LEU A 21 -19.52 3.61 10.85
C LEU A 21 -18.36 4.22 11.65
N TYR A 22 -17.80 5.33 11.14
CA TYR A 22 -16.61 5.99 11.66
C TYR A 22 -16.84 7.47 11.96
N ARG A 23 -18.04 7.82 12.43
CA ARG A 23 -18.47 9.21 12.68
C ARG A 23 -17.44 10.01 13.47
N GLU A 24 -16.97 9.50 14.60
CA GLU A 24 -15.98 10.18 15.44
C GLU A 24 -14.65 10.40 14.70
N ASP A 25 -14.18 9.41 13.95
CA ASP A 25 -12.94 9.50 13.19
C ASP A 25 -13.04 10.53 12.04
N VAL A 26 -14.22 10.66 11.43
CA VAL A 26 -14.50 11.67 10.39
C VAL A 26 -14.61 13.07 11.00
N GLU A 27 -15.38 13.23 12.08
CA GLU A 27 -15.56 14.53 12.74
C GLU A 27 -14.24 15.09 13.30
N ASN A 28 -13.37 14.23 13.84
CA ASN A 28 -12.06 14.66 14.35
C ASN A 28 -10.95 14.73 13.28
N GLY A 29 -11.28 14.41 12.02
CA GLY A 29 -10.40 14.51 10.85
C GLY A 29 -9.30 13.46 10.80
N THR A 30 -9.44 12.33 11.50
CA THR A 30 -8.53 11.17 11.36
C THR A 30 -8.88 10.30 10.17
N ILE A 31 -10.14 10.33 9.72
CA ILE A 31 -10.58 9.78 8.43
C ILE A 31 -11.05 10.93 7.54
N ILE A 32 -10.49 11.01 6.34
CA ILE A 32 -10.84 11.98 5.30
C ILE A 32 -11.42 11.20 4.14
N ILE A 33 -12.69 11.46 3.80
CA ILE A 33 -13.37 10.74 2.72
C ILE A 33 -13.55 11.66 1.52
N ASP A 34 -13.24 11.13 0.35
CA ASP A 34 -13.54 11.77 -0.94
C ASP A 34 -14.28 10.77 -1.83
N ILE A 35 -15.14 11.26 -2.72
CA ILE A 35 -15.83 10.42 -3.69
C ILE A 35 -14.97 10.36 -4.95
N LEU A 36 -14.86 9.16 -5.54
CA LEU A 36 -14.15 8.96 -6.79
C LEU A 36 -14.66 9.91 -7.87
N ASN A 37 -13.79 10.79 -8.32
CA ASN A 37 -14.06 11.74 -9.39
C ASN A 37 -13.15 11.42 -10.57
N LEU A 38 -13.76 10.99 -11.68
CA LEU A 38 -13.05 10.60 -12.89
C LEU A 38 -12.29 11.75 -13.56
N ASP A 39 -12.70 13.00 -13.35
CA ASP A 39 -12.01 14.19 -13.89
C ASP A 39 -10.74 14.54 -13.09
N LEU A 40 -10.65 14.09 -11.84
CA LEU A 40 -9.52 14.33 -10.93
C LEU A 40 -8.60 13.12 -10.75
N MET A 41 -8.85 12.05 -11.48
CA MET A 41 -8.31 10.69 -11.28
C MET A 41 -6.88 10.63 -10.72
N GLU A 42 -5.92 11.27 -11.39
CA GLU A 42 -4.50 11.19 -11.00
C GLU A 42 -4.12 12.10 -9.81
N ASN A 43 -4.93 13.11 -9.53
CA ASN A 43 -4.64 14.09 -8.48
C ASN A 43 -5.38 13.81 -7.17
N GLN A 44 -6.43 13.00 -7.18
CA GLN A 44 -7.29 12.79 -6.00
C GLN A 44 -6.51 12.21 -4.82
N GLY A 45 -5.62 11.24 -5.08
CA GLY A 45 -4.73 10.70 -4.05
C GLY A 45 -3.77 11.76 -3.48
N ARG A 46 -3.20 12.59 -4.34
CA ARG A 46 -2.29 13.69 -3.92
C ARG A 46 -3.03 14.72 -3.05
N ILE A 47 -4.26 15.07 -3.40
CA ILE A 47 -5.08 15.98 -2.59
C ILE A 47 -5.33 15.40 -1.18
N LEU A 48 -5.57 14.10 -1.05
CA LEU A 48 -5.72 13.46 0.25
C LEU A 48 -4.41 13.48 1.05
N VAL A 49 -3.26 13.26 0.40
CA VAL A 49 -1.94 13.37 1.05
C VAL A 49 -1.66 14.81 1.49
N GLU A 50 -1.99 15.81 0.68
CA GLU A 50 -1.87 17.24 1.05
C GLU A 50 -2.76 17.60 2.25
N LYS A 51 -3.93 16.99 2.39
CA LYS A 51 -4.79 17.08 3.58
C LYS A 51 -4.23 16.33 4.80
N GLY A 52 -3.10 15.65 4.63
CA GLY A 52 -2.35 14.97 5.68
C GLY A 52 -2.64 13.47 5.81
N ALA A 53 -3.26 12.83 4.82
CA ALA A 53 -3.42 11.38 4.81
C ALA A 53 -2.05 10.68 4.76
N GLN A 54 -1.82 9.73 5.66
CA GLN A 54 -0.61 8.93 5.77
C GLN A 54 -0.75 7.55 5.12
N ALA A 55 -1.98 7.16 4.80
CA ALA A 55 -2.33 6.03 3.97
C ALA A 55 -3.66 6.32 3.27
N ILE A 56 -3.92 5.66 2.16
CA ILE A 56 -5.16 5.81 1.40
C ILE A 56 -5.82 4.44 1.24
N ILE A 57 -7.12 4.38 1.45
CA ILE A 57 -7.95 3.21 1.15
C ILE A 57 -8.74 3.50 -0.11
N GLY A 58 -8.68 2.59 -1.08
CA GLY A 58 -9.46 2.68 -2.31
C GLY A 58 -10.14 1.37 -2.64
N ARG A 59 -11.26 1.43 -3.39
CA ARG A 59 -11.96 0.24 -3.88
C ARG A 59 -11.94 0.22 -5.41
N GLY A 60 -11.62 -0.95 -5.99
CA GLY A 60 -11.64 -1.15 -7.43
C GLY A 60 -10.87 -0.04 -8.19
N GLY A 61 -11.58 0.71 -9.05
CA GLY A 61 -10.98 1.83 -9.80
C GLY A 61 -10.31 2.90 -8.93
N GLY A 62 -10.86 3.22 -7.75
CA GLY A 62 -10.27 4.18 -6.82
C GLY A 62 -8.91 3.74 -6.29
N TYR A 63 -8.71 2.44 -6.03
CA TYR A 63 -7.42 1.87 -5.66
C TYR A 63 -6.43 1.94 -6.84
N SER A 64 -6.82 1.38 -8.01
CA SER A 64 -5.94 1.28 -9.17
C SER A 64 -5.49 2.63 -9.75
N LEU A 65 -6.26 3.70 -9.50
CA LEU A 65 -5.92 5.04 -9.96
C LEU A 65 -4.90 5.75 -9.08
N VAL A 66 -4.81 5.37 -7.82
CA VAL A 66 -4.05 6.11 -6.81
C VAL A 66 -2.75 5.43 -6.45
N ILE A 67 -2.66 4.10 -6.58
CA ILE A 67 -1.50 3.32 -6.12
C ILE A 67 -0.16 3.82 -6.68
N ASP A 68 -0.12 4.23 -7.95
CA ASP A 68 1.10 4.69 -8.61
C ASP A 68 1.29 6.22 -8.54
N THR A 69 0.36 6.95 -7.90
CA THR A 69 0.37 8.43 -7.92
C THR A 69 0.83 9.08 -6.63
N VAL A 70 0.97 8.30 -5.55
CA VAL A 70 1.30 8.78 -4.20
C VAL A 70 2.44 7.99 -3.56
N ASN A 71 3.14 8.62 -2.62
CA ASN A 71 4.25 8.01 -1.86
C ASN A 71 3.82 7.51 -0.47
N VAL A 72 2.53 7.30 -0.26
CA VAL A 72 1.99 6.71 0.97
C VAL A 72 1.38 5.35 0.66
N PRO A 73 1.28 4.43 1.65
CA PRO A 73 0.63 3.14 1.43
C PRO A 73 -0.79 3.31 0.90
N VAL A 74 -1.13 2.54 -0.14
CA VAL A 74 -2.49 2.45 -0.67
C VAL A 74 -3.02 1.05 -0.40
N ILE A 75 -4.15 0.97 0.28
CA ILE A 75 -4.76 -0.28 0.74
C ILE A 75 -6.02 -0.55 -0.08
N PRO A 76 -6.16 -1.74 -0.68
CA PRO A 76 -7.40 -2.10 -1.37
C PRO A 76 -8.50 -2.40 -0.34
N MET A 77 -9.69 -1.84 -0.56
CA MET A 77 -10.92 -2.33 0.07
C MET A 77 -11.45 -3.48 -0.78
N ASN A 78 -11.02 -4.69 -0.45
CA ASN A 78 -11.35 -5.89 -1.22
C ASN A 78 -12.84 -6.21 -1.16
N MET A 79 -13.34 -6.74 -2.27
CA MET A 79 -14.70 -7.26 -2.35
C MET A 79 -14.73 -8.65 -1.70
N LYS A 80 -15.65 -8.85 -0.76
CA LYS A 80 -15.85 -10.15 -0.13
C LYS A 80 -16.87 -10.99 -0.90
N SER A 81 -16.79 -12.31 -0.72
CA SER A 81 -17.80 -13.21 -1.28
C SER A 81 -19.23 -12.85 -0.82
N THR A 82 -19.37 -12.33 0.40
CA THR A 82 -20.64 -11.83 0.94
C THR A 82 -21.18 -10.61 0.19
N ASP A 83 -20.30 -9.71 -0.28
CA ASP A 83 -20.69 -8.55 -1.08
C ASP A 83 -21.23 -8.99 -2.45
N LEU A 84 -20.54 -9.94 -3.08
CA LEU A 84 -20.96 -10.54 -4.34
C LEU A 84 -22.26 -11.31 -4.20
N LEU A 85 -22.43 -12.14 -3.15
CA LEU A 85 -23.66 -12.89 -2.90
C LEU A 85 -24.85 -11.94 -2.76
N ARG A 86 -24.70 -10.83 -2.03
CA ARG A 86 -25.75 -9.82 -1.90
C ARG A 86 -26.11 -9.19 -3.25
N ALA A 87 -25.10 -8.85 -4.05
CA ALA A 87 -25.30 -8.28 -5.37
C ALA A 87 -25.97 -9.29 -6.34
N ILE A 88 -25.58 -10.56 -6.29
CA ILE A 88 -26.20 -11.63 -7.07
C ILE A 88 -27.66 -11.84 -6.64
N GLU A 89 -27.97 -11.79 -5.35
CA GLU A 89 -29.35 -11.90 -4.85
C GLU A 89 -30.24 -10.76 -5.35
N ILE A 90 -29.69 -9.56 -5.47
CA ILE A 90 -30.39 -8.43 -6.10
C ILE A 90 -30.53 -8.69 -7.62
N ALA A 91 -29.48 -9.18 -8.27
CA ALA A 91 -29.47 -9.46 -9.70
C ALA A 91 -30.51 -10.53 -10.11
N LYS A 92 -30.78 -11.51 -9.26
CA LYS A 92 -31.84 -12.51 -9.48
C LYS A 92 -33.22 -11.92 -9.77
N LYS A 93 -33.51 -10.73 -9.24
CA LYS A 93 -34.80 -10.04 -9.50
C LYS A 93 -35.02 -9.71 -10.98
N TYR A 94 -33.97 -9.66 -11.77
CA TYR A 94 -34.02 -9.46 -13.22
C TYR A 94 -34.40 -10.74 -13.98
N SER A 95 -34.36 -11.91 -13.33
CA SER A 95 -34.67 -13.21 -13.96
C SER A 95 -33.78 -13.54 -15.16
N LYS A 96 -32.53 -13.08 -15.11
CA LYS A 96 -31.51 -13.16 -16.17
C LYS A 96 -30.26 -13.91 -15.68
N LYS A 97 -29.41 -14.31 -16.63
CA LYS A 97 -28.08 -14.84 -16.31
C LYS A 97 -27.21 -13.73 -15.71
N VAL A 98 -26.39 -14.06 -14.74
CA VAL A 98 -25.51 -13.10 -14.08
C VAL A 98 -24.11 -13.19 -14.67
N VAL A 99 -23.55 -12.05 -15.09
CA VAL A 99 -22.16 -11.90 -15.50
C VAL A 99 -21.43 -11.07 -14.45
N LEU A 100 -20.48 -11.70 -13.77
CA LEU A 100 -19.60 -11.04 -12.80
C LEU A 100 -18.39 -10.43 -13.53
N ILE A 101 -18.14 -9.13 -13.34
CA ILE A 101 -16.95 -8.44 -13.84
C ILE A 101 -16.05 -8.14 -12.67
N LEU A 102 -14.96 -8.90 -12.52
CA LEU A 102 -14.07 -8.92 -11.34
C LEU A 102 -12.64 -8.54 -11.71
N GLY A 103 -11.95 -7.82 -10.83
CA GLY A 103 -10.52 -7.54 -10.96
C GLY A 103 -9.66 -8.64 -10.31
N ASP A 104 -8.46 -8.87 -10.80
CA ASP A 104 -7.54 -9.90 -10.30
C ASP A 104 -7.19 -9.78 -8.81
N ASN A 105 -7.30 -8.57 -8.25
CA ASN A 105 -7.10 -8.32 -6.83
C ASN A 105 -8.39 -8.46 -6.01
N GLU A 106 -9.49 -8.82 -6.64
CA GLU A 106 -10.76 -9.06 -5.96
C GLU A 106 -10.84 -10.52 -5.55
N VAL A 107 -11.50 -10.77 -4.42
CA VAL A 107 -11.62 -12.14 -3.86
C VAL A 107 -12.24 -13.06 -4.90
N SER A 108 -11.59 -14.17 -5.20
CA SER A 108 -12.17 -15.21 -6.07
C SER A 108 -13.46 -15.73 -5.44
N PHE A 109 -14.54 -15.65 -6.18
CA PHE A 109 -15.81 -16.22 -5.79
C PHE A 109 -15.82 -17.69 -6.22
N ASP A 110 -15.80 -18.62 -5.26
CA ASP A 110 -15.93 -20.05 -5.55
C ASP A 110 -17.38 -20.37 -5.96
N TYR A 111 -17.68 -20.08 -7.22
CA TYR A 111 -18.99 -20.39 -7.79
C TYR A 111 -19.32 -21.88 -7.74
N VAL A 112 -18.35 -22.76 -7.90
CA VAL A 112 -18.57 -24.20 -7.89
C VAL A 112 -19.13 -24.66 -6.55
N GLY A 113 -18.58 -24.14 -5.44
CA GLY A 113 -19.07 -24.40 -4.09
C GLY A 113 -20.48 -23.84 -3.83
N TRP A 114 -20.83 -22.74 -4.48
CA TRP A 114 -22.12 -22.04 -4.28
C TRP A 114 -23.20 -22.39 -5.30
N ARG A 115 -22.88 -23.15 -6.35
CA ARG A 115 -23.80 -23.49 -7.44
C ARG A 115 -25.14 -24.06 -6.98
N ASN A 116 -25.13 -24.87 -5.92
CA ASN A 116 -26.35 -25.49 -5.38
C ASN A 116 -27.18 -24.51 -4.53
N VAL A 117 -26.56 -23.42 -4.05
CA VAL A 117 -27.23 -22.37 -3.25
C VAL A 117 -27.77 -21.27 -4.16
N ILE A 118 -27.01 -20.95 -5.21
CA ILE A 118 -27.36 -19.91 -6.18
C ILE A 118 -28.08 -20.57 -7.35
N SER A 119 -29.39 -20.44 -7.43
CA SER A 119 -30.24 -20.98 -8.51
C SER A 119 -30.19 -20.15 -9.81
N THR A 120 -29.06 -19.50 -10.10
CA THR A 120 -28.89 -18.62 -11.26
C THR A 120 -27.59 -19.01 -12.00
N GLU A 121 -27.62 -18.98 -13.33
CA GLU A 121 -26.42 -19.18 -14.14
C GLU A 121 -25.50 -17.97 -13.99
N ILE A 122 -24.24 -18.22 -13.62
CA ILE A 122 -23.22 -17.19 -13.40
C ILE A 122 -22.06 -17.45 -14.34
N THR A 123 -21.56 -16.38 -14.97
CA THR A 123 -20.33 -16.32 -15.76
C THR A 123 -19.39 -15.31 -15.13
N GLU A 124 -18.12 -15.65 -14.99
CA GLU A 124 -17.08 -14.76 -14.47
C GLU A 124 -16.22 -14.22 -15.62
N GLU A 125 -15.98 -12.91 -15.62
CA GLU A 125 -15.04 -12.23 -16.49
C GLU A 125 -14.03 -11.47 -15.64
N TRP A 126 -12.79 -11.86 -15.76
CA TRP A 126 -11.68 -11.27 -15.00
C TRP A 126 -10.96 -10.20 -15.83
N PHE A 127 -10.47 -9.15 -15.16
CA PHE A 127 -9.64 -8.11 -15.77
C PHE A 127 -8.41 -7.82 -14.91
N GLU A 128 -7.26 -7.64 -15.57
CA GLU A 128 -6.01 -7.21 -14.95
C GLU A 128 -5.90 -5.67 -14.95
N SER A 129 -6.47 -5.03 -15.95
CA SER A 129 -6.44 -3.58 -16.11
C SER A 129 -7.82 -2.99 -16.32
N LYS A 130 -8.04 -1.80 -15.72
CA LYS A 130 -9.27 -1.01 -15.92
C LYS A 130 -9.65 -0.79 -17.40
N TYR A 131 -8.65 -0.79 -18.30
CA TYR A 131 -8.87 -0.61 -19.74
C TYR A 131 -9.58 -1.81 -20.38
N GLU A 132 -9.52 -2.99 -19.77
CA GLU A 132 -10.17 -4.20 -20.25
C GLU A 132 -11.65 -4.28 -19.88
N ILE A 133 -12.08 -3.58 -18.81
CA ILE A 133 -13.46 -3.64 -18.31
C ILE A 133 -14.48 -3.36 -19.42
N ARG A 134 -14.22 -2.34 -20.25
CA ARG A 134 -15.09 -2.01 -21.37
C ARG A 134 -15.23 -3.17 -22.34
N SER A 135 -14.14 -3.82 -22.74
CA SER A 135 -14.18 -4.95 -23.66
C SER A 135 -14.91 -6.16 -23.09
N LYS A 136 -14.77 -6.40 -21.77
CA LYS A 136 -15.50 -7.47 -21.07
C LYS A 136 -17.01 -7.22 -21.08
N VAL A 137 -17.44 -5.97 -20.90
CA VAL A 137 -18.87 -5.58 -20.97
C VAL A 137 -19.39 -5.66 -22.40
N VAL A 138 -18.65 -5.12 -23.38
CA VAL A 138 -19.05 -5.08 -24.80
C VAL A 138 -19.32 -6.48 -25.38
N LYS A 139 -18.59 -7.49 -24.90
CA LYS A 139 -18.79 -8.91 -25.28
C LYS A 139 -20.23 -9.38 -25.15
N TYR A 140 -21.02 -8.74 -24.29
CA TYR A 140 -22.39 -9.14 -23.95
C TYR A 140 -23.48 -8.22 -24.51
N ILE A 141 -23.14 -7.29 -25.40
CA ILE A 141 -24.15 -6.33 -25.95
C ILE A 141 -25.28 -7.06 -26.66
N ASP A 142 -24.97 -8.10 -27.43
CA ASP A 142 -25.98 -8.87 -28.20
C ASP A 142 -26.87 -9.72 -27.27
N GLN A 143 -26.50 -9.89 -26.00
CA GLN A 143 -27.23 -10.63 -24.98
C GLN A 143 -27.84 -9.74 -23.91
N LYS A 144 -27.93 -8.42 -24.14
CA LYS A 144 -28.34 -7.41 -23.14
C LYS A 144 -29.66 -7.69 -22.45
N ASP A 145 -30.61 -8.32 -23.17
CA ASP A 145 -31.92 -8.65 -22.64
C ASP A 145 -31.97 -9.97 -21.84
N GLU A 146 -30.88 -10.78 -21.92
CA GLU A 146 -30.78 -12.10 -21.29
C GLU A 146 -29.86 -12.10 -20.07
N ILE A 147 -29.05 -11.07 -19.88
CA ILE A 147 -28.04 -11.00 -18.83
C ILE A 147 -28.21 -9.79 -17.92
N VAL A 148 -27.62 -9.87 -16.71
CA VAL A 148 -27.39 -8.73 -15.82
C VAL A 148 -25.92 -8.74 -15.39
N ILE A 149 -25.28 -7.58 -15.48
CA ILE A 149 -23.86 -7.44 -15.07
C ILE A 149 -23.81 -7.09 -13.58
N VAL A 150 -22.97 -7.82 -12.83
CA VAL A 150 -22.63 -7.51 -11.44
C VAL A 150 -21.15 -7.16 -11.38
N GLY A 151 -20.80 -6.04 -10.76
CA GLY A 151 -19.41 -5.60 -10.67
C GLY A 151 -19.23 -4.25 -9.98
N GLY A 152 -18.03 -3.69 -10.12
CA GLY A 152 -17.69 -2.36 -9.63
C GLY A 152 -18.27 -1.23 -10.47
N GLY A 153 -18.07 0.03 -10.04
CA GLY A 153 -18.65 1.22 -10.63
C GLY A 153 -18.37 1.38 -12.13
N LEU A 154 -17.15 1.08 -12.60
CA LEU A 154 -16.82 1.17 -14.03
C LEU A 154 -17.56 0.13 -14.85
N ALA A 155 -17.65 -1.11 -14.39
CA ALA A 155 -18.41 -2.16 -15.08
C ALA A 155 -19.89 -1.79 -15.21
N CYS A 156 -20.51 -1.33 -14.11
CA CYS A 156 -21.90 -0.86 -14.13
C CYS A 156 -22.10 0.39 -14.98
N SER A 157 -21.13 1.30 -15.05
CA SER A 157 -21.20 2.48 -15.90
C SER A 157 -21.20 2.11 -17.38
N PHE A 158 -20.29 1.22 -17.80
CA PHE A 158 -20.29 0.71 -19.17
C PHE A 158 -21.53 -0.10 -19.50
N ALA A 159 -21.99 -0.98 -18.58
CA ALA A 159 -23.23 -1.73 -18.78
C ALA A 159 -24.40 -0.80 -19.08
N ARG A 160 -24.60 0.25 -18.30
CA ARG A 160 -25.64 1.26 -18.50
C ARG A 160 -25.48 2.00 -19.84
N GLN A 161 -24.24 2.33 -20.23
CA GLN A 161 -23.97 2.98 -21.51
C GLN A 161 -24.44 2.14 -22.71
N TYR A 162 -24.35 0.81 -22.59
CA TYR A 162 -24.75 -0.14 -23.64
C TYR A 162 -26.17 -0.70 -23.44
N GLY A 163 -26.93 -0.19 -22.48
CA GLY A 163 -28.29 -0.62 -22.21
C GLY A 163 -28.39 -2.03 -21.60
N ILE A 164 -27.36 -2.48 -20.91
CA ILE A 164 -27.33 -3.74 -20.19
C ILE A 164 -27.71 -3.47 -18.72
N ASP A 165 -28.63 -4.27 -18.17
CA ASP A 165 -28.96 -4.19 -16.75
C ASP A 165 -27.72 -4.48 -15.88
N SER A 166 -27.58 -3.73 -14.79
CA SER A 166 -26.41 -3.90 -13.92
C SER A 166 -26.74 -3.69 -12.45
N VAL A 167 -26.05 -4.45 -11.61
CA VAL A 167 -26.10 -4.34 -10.16
C VAL A 167 -24.69 -4.03 -9.64
N PHE A 168 -24.58 -2.95 -8.90
CA PHE A 168 -23.33 -2.56 -8.27
C PHE A 168 -23.09 -3.41 -7.03
N ALA A 169 -21.89 -4.02 -6.93
CA ALA A 169 -21.47 -4.76 -5.76
C ALA A 169 -20.96 -3.78 -4.68
N THR A 170 -21.86 -3.34 -3.81
CA THR A 170 -21.53 -2.42 -2.69
C THR A 170 -20.67 -3.09 -1.64
N ALA A 171 -19.81 -2.33 -0.95
CA ALA A 171 -19.03 -2.84 0.17
C ALA A 171 -19.95 -3.07 1.38
N SER A 172 -19.78 -4.24 2.03
CA SER A 172 -20.39 -4.49 3.33
C SER A 172 -19.65 -3.74 4.45
N ASP A 173 -20.31 -3.59 5.59
CA ASP A 173 -19.66 -3.05 6.80
C ASP A 173 -18.40 -3.82 7.18
N GLU A 174 -18.41 -5.12 6.94
CA GLU A 174 -17.27 -5.99 7.20
C GLU A 174 -16.08 -5.64 6.31
N SER A 175 -16.30 -5.45 4.99
CA SER A 175 -15.25 -5.03 4.05
C SER A 175 -14.68 -3.66 4.41
N ILE A 176 -15.54 -2.72 4.81
CA ILE A 176 -15.14 -1.38 5.26
C ILE A 176 -14.29 -1.48 6.53
N ARG A 177 -14.77 -2.19 7.56
CA ARG A 177 -14.06 -2.34 8.84
C ARG A 177 -12.71 -3.00 8.67
N GLU A 178 -12.64 -4.08 7.91
CA GLU A 178 -11.39 -4.79 7.67
C GLU A 178 -10.34 -3.89 7.00
N ALA A 179 -10.72 -3.15 5.96
CA ALA A 179 -9.80 -2.23 5.28
C ALA A 179 -9.32 -1.12 6.22
N VAL A 180 -10.21 -0.52 7.03
CA VAL A 180 -9.84 0.54 7.97
C VAL A 180 -8.97 0.01 9.11
N GLU A 181 -9.32 -1.13 9.71
CA GLU A 181 -8.52 -1.73 10.79
C GLU A 181 -7.14 -2.19 10.29
N TYR A 182 -7.07 -2.78 9.11
CA TYR A 182 -5.79 -3.12 8.49
C TYR A 182 -4.92 -1.87 8.27
N CYS A 183 -5.52 -0.79 7.75
CA CYS A 183 -4.84 0.48 7.54
C CYS A 183 -4.34 1.09 8.86
N LYS A 184 -5.16 1.09 9.92
CA LYS A 184 -4.77 1.55 11.25
C LYS A 184 -3.56 0.77 11.77
N LYS A 185 -3.63 -0.56 11.69
CA LYS A 185 -2.55 -1.45 12.14
C LYS A 185 -1.25 -1.23 11.35
N LEU A 186 -1.34 -1.09 10.03
CA LEU A 186 -0.17 -0.79 9.18
C LEU A 186 0.50 0.53 9.60
N LEU A 187 -0.30 1.58 9.80
CA LEU A 187 0.21 2.87 10.26
C LEU A 187 0.80 2.81 11.68
N ASP A 188 0.29 1.92 12.56
CA ASP A 188 0.89 1.66 13.88
C ASP A 188 2.28 1.06 13.72
N THR A 189 2.41 -0.02 12.94
CA THR A 189 3.69 -0.69 12.69
C THR A 189 4.72 0.26 12.07
N LEU A 190 4.35 1.00 11.02
CA LEU A 190 5.24 1.98 10.40
C LEU A 190 5.66 3.09 11.36
N GLY A 191 4.75 3.52 12.25
CA GLY A 191 5.04 4.50 13.28
C GLY A 191 6.03 3.99 14.32
N GLU A 192 5.88 2.74 14.76
CA GLU A 192 6.80 2.09 15.70
C GLU A 192 8.18 1.88 15.09
N GLU A 193 8.26 1.41 13.85
CA GLU A 193 9.55 1.28 13.14
C GLU A 193 10.27 2.62 13.01
N LYS A 194 9.56 3.67 12.63
CA LYS A 194 10.13 5.01 12.54
C LYS A 194 10.63 5.50 13.89
N PHE A 195 9.84 5.33 14.93
CA PHE A 195 10.21 5.71 16.30
C PHE A 195 11.45 4.94 16.77
N ASN A 196 11.49 3.61 16.59
CA ASN A 196 12.63 2.79 16.97
C ASN A 196 13.89 3.21 16.22
N ASN A 197 13.80 3.49 14.93
CA ASN A 197 14.91 3.98 14.12
C ASN A 197 15.41 5.36 14.60
N GLU A 198 14.52 6.26 15.00
CA GLU A 198 14.89 7.57 15.57
C GLU A 198 15.57 7.41 16.93
N VAL A 199 15.06 6.53 17.80
CA VAL A 199 15.67 6.22 19.10
C VAL A 199 17.07 5.65 18.92
N LEU A 200 17.24 4.64 18.06
CA LEU A 200 18.56 4.05 17.76
C LEU A 200 19.53 5.11 17.22
N ARG A 201 19.08 5.97 16.30
CA ARG A 201 19.89 7.04 15.78
C ARG A 201 20.32 8.02 16.87
N ASN A 202 19.40 8.42 17.75
CA ASN A 202 19.71 9.33 18.85
C ASN A 202 20.71 8.71 19.84
N ILE A 203 20.58 7.42 20.15
CA ILE A 203 21.53 6.69 20.98
C ILE A 203 22.92 6.70 20.32
N LEU A 204 23.00 6.33 19.04
CA LEU A 204 24.27 6.28 18.29
C LEU A 204 24.92 7.66 18.14
N ASP A 205 24.13 8.70 17.94
CA ASP A 205 24.63 10.07 17.84
C ASP A 205 25.07 10.63 19.22
N GLY A 206 24.54 10.09 20.32
CA GLY A 206 24.97 10.39 21.69
C GLY A 206 26.27 9.70 22.14
N ILE A 207 26.70 8.64 21.44
CA ILE A 207 27.95 7.94 21.73
C ILE A 207 29.13 8.81 21.28
N LYS A 208 30.15 8.95 22.15
CA LYS A 208 31.36 9.73 21.85
C LYS A 208 32.29 9.05 20.85
N ASP A 209 32.18 7.74 20.72
CA ASP A 209 32.97 6.97 19.75
C ASP A 209 32.37 7.11 18.35
N GLY A 210 33.22 7.18 17.34
CA GLY A 210 32.79 7.15 15.94
C GLY A 210 32.33 5.74 15.56
N VAL A 211 31.05 5.63 15.14
CA VAL A 211 30.47 4.36 14.72
C VAL A 211 30.22 4.41 13.22
N ILE A 212 30.72 3.41 12.50
CA ILE A 212 30.51 3.18 11.08
C ILE A 212 30.09 1.72 10.91
N ALA A 213 29.00 1.48 10.16
CA ALA A 213 28.63 0.13 9.74
C ALA A 213 28.48 0.08 8.22
N ILE A 214 28.84 -1.07 7.65
CA ILE A 214 28.69 -1.37 6.22
C ILE A 214 27.80 -2.60 6.04
N ASP A 215 27.11 -2.67 4.91
CA ASP A 215 26.38 -3.86 4.49
C ASP A 215 27.29 -4.89 3.82
N SER A 216 26.73 -6.03 3.41
CA SER A 216 27.44 -7.11 2.71
C SER A 216 28.07 -6.69 1.38
N ASN A 217 27.67 -5.56 0.81
CA ASN A 217 28.21 -4.99 -0.43
C ASN A 217 29.29 -3.94 -0.15
N GLY A 218 29.64 -3.70 1.12
CA GLY A 218 30.58 -2.67 1.52
C GLY A 218 30.01 -1.24 1.47
N SER A 219 28.71 -1.06 1.37
CA SER A 219 28.07 0.25 1.41
C SER A 219 27.84 0.71 2.84
N ILE A 220 28.13 1.98 3.13
CA ILE A 220 27.98 2.54 4.47
C ILE A 220 26.50 2.70 4.80
N ILE A 221 25.98 1.93 5.75
CA ILE A 221 24.60 1.95 6.22
C ILE A 221 24.42 2.75 7.52
N LEU A 222 25.49 2.93 8.29
CA LEU A 222 25.48 3.71 9.52
C LEU A 222 26.74 4.56 9.61
N TYR A 223 26.54 5.82 10.00
CA TYR A 223 27.60 6.80 10.18
C TYR A 223 27.13 7.84 11.20
N ASN A 224 27.58 7.73 12.47
CA ASN A 224 27.10 8.58 13.54
C ASN A 224 27.77 9.97 13.55
N GLU A 225 27.23 10.87 14.36
CA GLU A 225 27.72 12.26 14.44
C GLU A 225 29.18 12.35 14.94
N SER A 226 29.57 11.43 15.85
CA SER A 226 30.97 11.36 16.34
C SER A 226 31.93 10.93 15.23
N ALA A 227 31.58 9.95 14.40
CA ALA A 227 32.38 9.56 13.24
C ALA A 227 32.49 10.73 12.23
N LYS A 228 31.43 11.46 11.97
CA LYS A 228 31.43 12.67 11.15
C LYS A 228 32.44 13.71 11.71
N ASN A 229 32.38 13.97 12.99
CA ASN A 229 33.25 14.96 13.65
C ASN A 229 34.73 14.55 13.63
N MET A 230 35.03 13.25 13.80
CA MET A 230 36.37 12.69 13.76
C MET A 230 36.93 12.68 12.34
N LEU A 231 36.19 12.19 11.39
CA LEU A 231 36.66 11.94 10.02
C LEU A 231 36.47 13.13 9.08
N LYS A 232 35.74 14.17 9.54
CA LYS A 232 35.46 15.42 8.77
C LYS A 232 34.75 15.19 7.42
N VAL A 233 33.93 14.17 7.34
CA VAL A 233 33.10 13.85 6.17
C VAL A 233 31.64 14.02 6.54
N GLU A 234 30.88 14.78 5.77
CA GLU A 234 29.44 14.97 6.00
C GLU A 234 28.66 13.67 5.79
N ARG A 235 27.67 13.40 6.66
CA ARG A 235 26.84 12.18 6.63
C ARG A 235 26.24 11.91 5.24
N LYS A 236 25.71 12.94 4.55
CA LYS A 236 25.16 12.83 3.20
C LYS A 236 26.18 12.40 2.14
N CYS A 237 27.46 12.62 2.40
CA CYS A 237 28.54 12.22 1.51
C CYS A 237 29.07 10.81 1.81
N ALA A 238 28.75 10.26 2.98
CA ALA A 238 29.18 8.94 3.42
C ALA A 238 28.09 7.87 3.26
N LEU A 239 26.87 8.14 3.70
CA LEU A 239 25.78 7.16 3.67
C LEU A 239 25.44 6.71 2.24
N ASN A 240 25.15 5.41 2.10
CA ASN A 240 24.83 4.72 0.84
C ASN A 240 25.97 4.80 -0.21
N LYS A 241 27.22 5.02 0.23
CA LYS A 241 28.39 4.99 -0.61
C LYS A 241 29.26 3.81 -0.25
N TYR A 242 30.01 3.30 -1.24
CA TYR A 242 30.98 2.26 -1.00
C TYR A 242 32.09 2.78 -0.07
N ILE A 243 32.46 1.99 0.93
CA ILE A 243 33.38 2.43 2.01
C ILE A 243 34.70 2.96 1.49
N LEU A 244 35.29 2.33 0.47
CA LEU A 244 36.59 2.74 -0.06
C LEU A 244 36.52 4.01 -0.94
N ASP A 245 35.36 4.34 -1.50
CA ASP A 245 35.18 5.60 -2.22
C ASP A 245 35.21 6.79 -1.27
N VAL A 246 34.77 6.60 -0.02
CA VAL A 246 34.74 7.64 1.01
C VAL A 246 36.02 7.58 1.89
N PHE A 247 36.40 6.40 2.26
CA PHE A 247 37.53 6.13 3.17
C PHE A 247 38.49 5.07 2.59
N PRO A 248 39.37 5.41 1.63
CA PRO A 248 40.25 4.44 0.95
C PRO A 248 41.15 3.62 1.86
N LYS A 249 41.42 4.12 3.09
CA LYS A 249 42.26 3.43 4.08
C LYS A 249 41.51 2.47 5.00
N MET A 250 40.22 2.25 4.76
CA MET A 250 39.38 1.36 5.58
C MET A 250 39.11 -0.01 4.93
N GLU A 251 40.00 -0.48 4.05
CA GLU A 251 39.93 -1.78 3.38
C GLU A 251 39.72 -2.95 4.37
N TRP A 252 40.33 -2.86 5.53
CA TRP A 252 40.19 -3.85 6.62
C TRP A 252 38.75 -4.08 7.07
N MET A 253 37.83 -3.14 6.84
CA MET A 253 36.40 -3.37 7.13
C MET A 253 35.77 -4.38 6.15
N LEU A 254 36.30 -4.46 4.92
CA LEU A 254 35.84 -5.42 3.93
C LEU A 254 36.43 -6.80 4.19
N ASP A 255 37.68 -6.88 4.71
CA ASP A 255 38.32 -8.14 5.06
C ASP A 255 37.47 -8.90 6.09
N CYS A 256 36.89 -8.20 7.06
CA CYS A 256 36.01 -8.79 8.08
C CYS A 256 34.73 -9.41 7.48
N LEU A 257 34.20 -8.87 6.37
CA LEU A 257 33.02 -9.45 5.70
C LEU A 257 33.34 -10.79 5.02
N HIS A 258 34.57 -11.01 4.64
CA HIS A 258 35.01 -12.23 3.95
C HIS A 258 35.38 -13.39 4.90
N GLU A 259 35.83 -13.07 6.10
CA GLU A 259 36.28 -14.06 7.06
C GLU A 259 35.16 -14.80 7.80
N LYS A 260 33.93 -14.34 7.76
CA LYS A 260 32.71 -14.96 8.36
C LYS A 260 32.87 -15.43 9.84
N GLU A 261 33.87 -14.94 10.54
CA GLU A 261 34.07 -15.21 11.96
C GLU A 261 33.81 -13.94 12.76
N ASP A 262 33.28 -14.08 13.97
CA ASP A 262 33.16 -13.00 14.94
C ASP A 262 34.53 -12.55 15.37
N VAL A 263 35.15 -11.66 14.61
CA VAL A 263 36.48 -11.12 14.90
C VAL A 263 36.32 -9.85 15.72
N GLU A 264 36.52 -9.95 17.02
CA GLU A 264 36.77 -8.77 17.84
C GLU A 264 38.23 -8.32 17.65
N ASP A 265 38.48 -7.52 16.62
CA ASP A 265 39.80 -6.97 16.35
C ASP A 265 39.92 -5.55 16.93
N ARG A 266 40.84 -5.40 17.90
CA ARG A 266 41.22 -4.10 18.49
C ARG A 266 42.56 -3.70 17.99
N LYS A 267 42.65 -2.76 17.05
CA LYS A 267 43.93 -2.25 16.52
C LYS A 267 43.98 -0.73 16.57
N ILE A 268 45.17 -0.21 16.76
CA ILE A 268 45.46 1.22 16.59
C ILE A 268 45.73 1.46 15.11
N ARG A 269 44.91 2.30 14.49
CA ARG A 269 45.00 2.61 13.06
C ARG A 269 45.17 4.09 12.82
N ASN A 270 45.88 4.44 11.77
CA ASN A 270 46.00 5.82 11.31
C ASN A 270 44.99 6.04 10.17
N ILE A 271 43.93 6.78 10.46
CA ILE A 271 42.86 7.11 9.51
C ILE A 271 42.88 8.63 9.34
N ASN A 272 43.14 9.11 8.11
CA ASN A 272 43.15 10.53 7.78
C ASN A 272 44.00 11.41 8.76
N ASN A 273 45.19 10.92 9.13
CA ASN A 273 46.12 11.54 10.11
C ASN A 273 45.60 11.55 11.57
N LEU A 274 44.56 10.82 11.87
CA LEU A 274 44.09 10.55 13.23
C LEU A 274 44.55 9.15 13.66
N ILE A 275 45.13 9.05 14.83
CA ILE A 275 45.40 7.76 15.46
C ILE A 275 44.14 7.36 16.23
N VAL A 276 43.49 6.31 15.80
CA VAL A 276 42.24 5.83 16.39
C VAL A 276 42.38 4.39 16.86
N ASN A 277 41.81 4.09 17.99
CA ASN A 277 41.63 2.71 18.43
C ASN A 277 40.31 2.20 17.79
N THR A 278 40.43 1.16 16.96
CA THR A 278 39.29 0.58 16.25
C THR A 278 38.91 -0.75 16.86
N ARG A 279 37.63 -0.96 17.01
CA ARG A 279 37.03 -2.25 17.36
C ARG A 279 36.09 -2.65 16.23
N THR A 280 36.30 -3.82 15.68
CA THR A 280 35.46 -4.39 14.64
C THR A 280 34.68 -5.55 15.23
N THR A 281 33.38 -5.58 15.00
CA THR A 281 32.49 -6.70 15.35
C THR A 281 31.63 -7.01 14.11
N LEU A 282 31.43 -8.28 13.84
CA LEU A 282 30.49 -8.78 12.86
C LEU A 282 29.09 -8.89 13.44
#